data_db3e238395ce1ad853ead553003f4424
#
_entry.id   db3e238395ce1ad853ead553003f4424
#
_cell.length_a   1.000
_cell.length_b   1.000
_cell.length_c   1.000
_cell.angle_alpha   90.00
_cell.angle_beta   90.00
_cell.angle_gamma   90.00
#
_symmetry.space_group_name_H-M   'P 1'
#
loop_
_entity.id
_entity.type
_entity.pdbx_description
1 polymer ?
#
loop_
_entity_poly.entity_id
_entity_poly.type
_entity_poly.pdbx_seq_one_letter_code
_entity_poly.pdbx_strand_id
1 'polypeptide(L)'
;VLTEKNFFLGSDDYLVKARQILPIPILRKDFIIDLWQIYQARYLGADAILLIAAILKKEELKKFQITAQILGMQCLVEVHNRDELDMALETGSKIIGINNRNLKTFEVDIRTTEYLINYIPQDKVVVSESGIKTRDDFAYLSNLGVDAVLIGESLMKSGSVKGKIDELRGY
;
A
#
# COMPACT_ATOMS: atom_id res chain seq x y z
N VAL A 1 7.52 -4.52 -3.30
CA VAL A 1 8.97 -4.52 -3.02
C VAL A 1 9.37 -3.21 -2.37
N LEU A 2 10.14 -3.26 -1.27
CA LEU A 2 10.68 -2.09 -0.58
C LEU A 2 11.91 -1.58 -1.33
N THR A 3 11.93 -0.30 -1.71
CA THR A 3 13.07 0.33 -2.40
C THR A 3 13.71 1.47 -1.62
N GLU A 4 13.02 2.02 -0.63
CA GLU A 4 13.56 3.06 0.24
C GLU A 4 14.68 2.50 1.14
N LYS A 5 15.84 3.19 1.19
CA LYS A 5 17.07 2.66 1.76
C LYS A 5 17.20 2.88 3.27
N ASN A 6 16.72 4.01 3.79
CA ASN A 6 17.03 4.45 5.15
C ASN A 6 16.04 3.90 6.19
N PHE A 7 14.75 3.90 5.86
CA PHE A 7 13.68 3.49 6.78
C PHE A 7 13.21 2.06 6.53
N PHE A 8 13.21 1.61 5.26
CA PHE A 8 12.74 0.27 4.90
C PHE A 8 13.88 -0.71 4.60
N LEU A 9 15.14 -0.23 4.62
CA LEU A 9 16.32 -1.03 4.25
C LEU A 9 16.17 -1.71 2.88
N GLY A 10 15.48 -1.03 1.97
CA GLY A 10 15.18 -1.49 0.62
C GLY A 10 16.28 -1.18 -0.39
N SER A 11 16.06 -1.59 -1.63
CA SER A 11 16.94 -1.28 -2.75
C SER A 11 16.20 -1.38 -4.08
N ASP A 12 16.53 -0.51 -5.03
CA ASP A 12 16.07 -0.58 -6.41
C ASP A 12 16.43 -1.93 -7.05
N ASP A 13 17.60 -2.51 -6.71
CA ASP A 13 18.03 -3.82 -7.18
C ASP A 13 17.06 -4.94 -6.78
N TYR A 14 16.37 -4.82 -5.65
CA TYR A 14 15.37 -5.81 -5.24
C TYR A 14 14.16 -5.79 -6.17
N LEU A 15 13.75 -4.61 -6.64
CA LEU A 15 12.67 -4.48 -7.61
C LEU A 15 13.07 -5.11 -8.95
N VAL A 16 14.25 -4.79 -9.46
CA VAL A 16 14.78 -5.33 -10.71
C VAL A 16 14.86 -6.86 -10.67
N LYS A 17 15.42 -7.41 -9.58
CA LYS A 17 15.50 -8.88 -9.40
C LYS A 17 14.12 -9.50 -9.30
N ALA A 18 13.19 -8.89 -8.55
CA ALA A 18 11.81 -9.38 -8.44
C ALA A 18 11.15 -9.42 -9.83
N ARG A 19 11.31 -8.38 -10.65
CA ARG A 19 10.74 -8.31 -12.00
C ARG A 19 11.24 -9.43 -12.92
N GLN A 20 12.51 -9.84 -12.78
CA GLN A 20 13.09 -10.90 -13.60
C GLN A 20 12.50 -12.29 -13.32
N ILE A 21 12.04 -12.54 -12.09
CA ILE A 21 11.63 -13.87 -11.63
C ILE A 21 10.13 -14.01 -11.35
N LEU A 22 9.41 -12.89 -11.15
CA LEU A 22 7.99 -12.91 -10.78
C LEU A 22 7.11 -12.53 -11.98
N PRO A 23 6.13 -13.37 -12.34
CA PRO A 23 5.17 -13.07 -13.40
C PRO A 23 3.97 -12.23 -12.90
N ILE A 24 3.94 -11.88 -11.63
CA ILE A 24 2.85 -11.12 -11.00
C ILE A 24 3.14 -9.62 -10.98
N PRO A 25 2.10 -8.75 -10.87
CA PRO A 25 2.29 -7.32 -10.69
C PRO A 25 3.11 -6.98 -9.44
N ILE A 26 3.96 -5.95 -9.56
CA ILE A 26 4.88 -5.53 -8.51
C ILE A 26 4.59 -4.09 -8.08
N LEU A 27 4.32 -3.89 -6.79
CA LEU A 27 4.23 -2.58 -6.16
C LEU A 27 5.62 -2.12 -5.70
N ARG A 28 6.06 -0.93 -6.17
CA ARG A 28 7.18 -0.21 -5.57
C ARG A 28 6.71 0.48 -4.29
N LYS A 29 7.22 0.04 -3.13
CA LYS A 29 6.94 0.66 -1.83
C LYS A 29 8.11 1.55 -1.44
N ASP A 30 7.89 2.86 -1.60
CA ASP A 30 8.89 3.92 -1.40
C ASP A 30 8.18 5.21 -0.99
N PHE A 31 8.92 6.22 -0.52
CA PHE A 31 8.42 7.59 -0.35
C PHE A 31 8.56 8.35 -1.68
N ILE A 32 7.50 8.38 -2.47
CA ILE A 32 7.48 9.07 -3.75
C ILE A 32 7.06 10.52 -3.53
N ILE A 33 8.01 11.43 -3.71
CA ILE A 33 7.88 12.87 -3.50
C ILE A 33 8.29 13.69 -4.73
N ASP A 34 8.77 13.03 -5.77
CA ASP A 34 9.20 13.66 -7.01
C ASP A 34 8.76 12.85 -8.23
N LEU A 35 8.41 13.53 -9.32
CA LEU A 35 8.00 12.91 -10.58
C LEU A 35 9.06 11.97 -11.15
N TRP A 36 10.34 12.29 -10.99
CA TRP A 36 11.43 11.44 -11.47
C TRP A 36 11.35 10.02 -10.88
N GLN A 37 10.95 9.90 -9.61
CA GLN A 37 10.80 8.60 -8.96
C GLN A 37 9.70 7.74 -9.63
N ILE A 38 8.68 8.37 -10.24
CA ILE A 38 7.62 7.65 -10.95
C ILE A 38 8.15 7.10 -12.27
N TYR A 39 8.93 7.89 -13.03
CA TYR A 39 9.61 7.39 -14.23
C TYR A 39 10.62 6.29 -13.89
N GLN A 40 11.38 6.48 -12.80
CA GLN A 40 12.30 5.46 -12.30
C GLN A 40 11.56 4.18 -11.93
N ALA A 41 10.42 4.26 -11.22
CA ALA A 41 9.62 3.08 -10.86
C ALA A 41 9.23 2.26 -12.10
N ARG A 42 8.76 2.95 -13.16
CA ARG A 42 8.43 2.28 -14.42
C ARG A 42 9.64 1.66 -15.09
N TYR A 43 10.77 2.38 -15.13
CA TYR A 43 12.03 1.88 -15.70
C TYR A 43 12.52 0.62 -14.98
N LEU A 44 12.40 0.57 -13.66
CA LEU A 44 12.78 -0.58 -12.82
C LEU A 44 11.80 -1.76 -12.95
N GLY A 45 10.65 -1.59 -13.60
CA GLY A 45 9.69 -2.65 -13.87
C GLY A 45 8.54 -2.75 -12.85
N ALA A 46 8.22 -1.67 -12.12
CA ALA A 46 7.03 -1.61 -11.28
C ALA A 46 5.75 -1.57 -12.12
N ASP A 47 4.70 -2.22 -11.64
CA ASP A 47 3.33 -2.16 -12.18
C ASP A 47 2.44 -1.21 -11.37
N ALA A 48 2.83 -0.94 -10.12
CA ALA A 48 2.17 0.00 -9.23
C ALA A 48 3.18 0.73 -8.34
N ILE A 49 2.78 1.92 -7.88
CA ILE A 49 3.53 2.74 -6.92
C ILE A 49 2.69 3.06 -5.70
N LEU A 50 3.35 3.26 -4.56
CA LEU A 50 2.75 3.81 -3.35
C LEU A 50 2.80 5.34 -3.41
N LEU A 51 1.66 6.00 -3.15
CA LEU A 51 1.58 7.45 -2.93
C LEU A 51 0.97 7.68 -1.55
N ILE A 52 1.70 8.39 -0.68
CA ILE A 52 1.28 8.60 0.72
C ILE A 52 0.65 9.99 0.83
N ALA A 53 -0.65 10.04 1.12
CA ALA A 53 -1.40 11.29 1.21
C ALA A 53 -0.84 12.24 2.28
N ALA A 54 -0.34 11.70 3.40
CA ALA A 54 0.22 12.47 4.50
C ALA A 54 1.45 13.33 4.15
N ILE A 55 2.17 13.00 3.06
CA ILE A 55 3.42 13.69 2.67
C ILE A 55 3.30 14.45 1.34
N LEU A 56 2.15 14.41 0.68
CA LEU A 56 1.90 15.05 -0.61
C LEU A 56 0.81 16.11 -0.49
N LYS A 57 0.96 17.20 -1.24
CA LYS A 57 -0.14 18.14 -1.46
C LYS A 57 -1.14 17.55 -2.46
N LYS A 58 -2.36 18.03 -2.43
CA LYS A 58 -3.45 17.56 -3.31
C LYS A 58 -3.08 17.63 -4.79
N GLU A 59 -2.48 18.74 -5.21
CA GLU A 59 -2.04 18.96 -6.59
C GLU A 59 -0.93 18.00 -7.00
N GLU A 60 0.00 17.70 -6.09
CA GLU A 60 1.08 16.74 -6.30
C GLU A 60 0.52 15.33 -6.41
N LEU A 61 -0.36 14.93 -5.48
CA LEU A 61 -1.01 13.63 -5.49
C LEU A 61 -1.74 13.40 -6.82
N LYS A 62 -2.55 14.38 -7.26
CA LYS A 62 -3.25 14.31 -8.55
C LYS A 62 -2.29 14.19 -9.73
N LYS A 63 -1.25 15.02 -9.76
CA LYS A 63 -0.24 15.01 -10.82
C LYS A 63 0.51 13.68 -10.88
N PHE A 64 0.88 13.13 -9.73
CA PHE A 64 1.60 11.86 -9.64
C PHE A 64 0.74 10.69 -10.11
N GLN A 65 -0.54 10.66 -9.73
CA GLN A 65 -1.49 9.65 -10.21
C GLN A 65 -1.63 9.68 -11.75
N ILE A 66 -1.81 10.88 -12.32
CA ILE A 66 -1.91 11.05 -13.78
C ILE A 66 -0.62 10.57 -14.47
N THR A 67 0.55 10.93 -13.93
CA THR A 67 1.84 10.52 -14.51
C THR A 67 2.00 8.99 -14.45
N ALA A 68 1.68 8.36 -13.33
CA ALA A 68 1.73 6.92 -13.19
C ALA A 68 0.79 6.22 -14.19
N GLN A 69 -0.44 6.74 -14.34
CA GLN A 69 -1.42 6.20 -15.28
C GLN A 69 -0.95 6.31 -16.74
N ILE A 70 -0.35 7.44 -17.14
CA ILE A 70 0.23 7.62 -18.49
C ILE A 70 1.33 6.57 -18.74
N LEU A 71 2.10 6.23 -17.72
CA LEU A 71 3.15 5.22 -17.77
C LEU A 71 2.63 3.78 -17.62
N GLY A 72 1.32 3.57 -17.54
CA GLY A 72 0.68 2.26 -17.41
C GLY A 72 0.80 1.63 -16.03
N MET A 73 1.03 2.43 -14.97
CA MET A 73 1.08 1.97 -13.59
C MET A 73 -0.18 2.35 -12.81
N GLN A 74 -0.52 1.52 -11.82
CA GLN A 74 -1.53 1.83 -10.81
C GLN A 74 -0.93 2.60 -9.63
N CYS A 75 -1.79 3.30 -8.87
CA CYS A 75 -1.38 3.95 -7.63
C CYS A 75 -2.16 3.36 -6.46
N LEU A 76 -1.45 2.84 -5.46
CA LEU A 76 -1.98 2.60 -4.13
C LEU A 76 -1.82 3.89 -3.33
N VAL A 77 -2.93 4.56 -3.01
CA VAL A 77 -2.91 5.82 -2.26
C VAL A 77 -3.13 5.53 -0.79
N GLU A 78 -2.07 5.68 0.00
CA GLU A 78 -2.07 5.40 1.43
C GLU A 78 -2.64 6.59 2.22
N VAL A 79 -3.60 6.29 3.12
CA VAL A 79 -4.28 7.25 4.00
C VAL A 79 -4.31 6.74 5.43
N HIS A 80 -4.28 7.67 6.43
CA HIS A 80 -4.25 7.35 7.85
C HIS A 80 -5.44 7.95 8.62
N ASN A 81 -6.14 8.91 8.03
CA ASN A 81 -7.25 9.63 8.64
C ASN A 81 -8.25 10.12 7.60
N ARG A 82 -9.33 10.73 8.08
CA ARG A 82 -10.42 11.20 7.23
C ARG A 82 -10.00 12.29 6.26
N ASP A 83 -9.21 13.25 6.66
CA ASP A 83 -8.80 14.37 5.79
C ASP A 83 -7.95 13.87 4.63
N GLU A 84 -7.03 12.91 4.89
CA GLU A 84 -6.23 12.26 3.86
C GLU A 84 -7.10 11.42 2.91
N LEU A 85 -8.10 10.72 3.44
CA LEU A 85 -9.06 9.95 2.63
C LEU A 85 -9.85 10.87 1.71
N ASP A 86 -10.40 11.98 2.23
CA ASP A 86 -11.15 12.94 1.43
C ASP A 86 -10.29 13.52 0.31
N MET A 87 -9.03 13.88 0.59
CA MET A 87 -8.08 14.32 -0.43
C MET A 87 -7.83 13.24 -1.49
N ALA A 88 -7.66 11.97 -1.10
CA ALA A 88 -7.46 10.86 -2.01
C ALA A 88 -8.69 10.65 -2.93
N LEU A 89 -9.90 10.71 -2.38
CA LEU A 89 -11.15 10.60 -3.13
C LEU A 89 -11.34 11.76 -4.11
N GLU A 90 -11.08 12.99 -3.68
CA GLU A 90 -11.18 14.19 -4.52
C GLU A 90 -10.18 14.21 -5.68
N THR A 91 -9.03 13.58 -5.52
CA THR A 91 -8.03 13.43 -6.59
C THR A 91 -8.32 12.27 -7.54
N GLY A 92 -9.38 11.49 -7.29
CA GLY A 92 -9.84 10.40 -8.14
C GLY A 92 -9.11 9.08 -7.94
N SER A 93 -8.53 8.85 -6.75
CA SER A 93 -7.86 7.60 -6.39
C SER A 93 -8.81 6.40 -6.57
N LYS A 94 -8.30 5.32 -7.18
CA LYS A 94 -9.06 4.09 -7.43
C LYS A 94 -8.77 3.00 -6.40
N ILE A 95 -7.53 2.97 -5.90
CA ILE A 95 -7.07 2.00 -4.91
C ILE A 95 -6.64 2.79 -3.67
N ILE A 96 -7.34 2.58 -2.57
CA ILE A 96 -7.12 3.25 -1.29
C ILE A 96 -6.45 2.27 -0.33
N GLY A 97 -5.27 2.64 0.15
CA GLY A 97 -4.57 1.92 1.22
C GLY A 97 -4.85 2.55 2.57
N ILE A 98 -5.52 1.86 3.47
CA ILE A 98 -5.72 2.33 4.83
C ILE A 98 -4.59 1.79 5.69
N ASN A 99 -3.69 2.67 6.13
CA ASN A 99 -2.60 2.26 6.99
C ASN A 99 -3.01 2.39 8.46
N ASN A 100 -3.11 1.25 9.14
CA ASN A 100 -3.47 1.15 10.56
C ASN A 100 -2.35 1.62 11.50
N ARG A 101 -1.16 1.94 10.96
CA ARG A 101 -0.04 2.47 11.74
C ARG A 101 -0.05 3.99 11.72
N ASN A 102 -0.15 4.59 12.89
CA ASN A 102 0.06 6.02 13.04
C ASN A 102 1.56 6.36 12.80
N LEU A 103 1.84 7.21 11.81
CA LEU A 103 3.22 7.55 11.44
C LEU A 103 3.96 8.42 12.48
N LYS A 104 3.24 9.02 13.45
CA LYS A 104 3.82 9.85 14.50
C LYS A 104 4.12 9.07 15.78
N THR A 105 3.18 8.20 16.21
CA THR A 105 3.30 7.43 17.45
C THR A 105 3.78 5.99 17.23
N PHE A 106 3.75 5.52 15.99
CA PHE A 106 3.97 4.13 15.58
C PHE A 106 2.98 3.12 16.17
N GLU A 107 1.95 3.57 16.86
CA GLU A 107 0.86 2.73 17.33
C GLU A 107 0.08 2.15 16.14
N VAL A 108 -0.39 0.92 16.32
CA VAL A 108 -1.13 0.19 15.28
C VAL A 108 -2.50 -0.19 15.81
N ASP A 109 -3.56 0.29 15.15
CA ASP A 109 -4.94 -0.02 15.48
C ASP A 109 -5.74 -0.38 14.23
N ILE A 110 -6.11 -1.65 14.09
CA ILE A 110 -6.88 -2.18 12.94
C ILE A 110 -8.25 -1.50 12.80
N ARG A 111 -8.78 -0.88 13.87
CA ARG A 111 -10.02 -0.11 13.83
C ARG A 111 -9.93 1.16 13.00
N THR A 112 -8.73 1.60 12.62
CA THR A 112 -8.56 2.67 11.62
C THR A 112 -9.22 2.27 10.30
N THR A 113 -9.02 1.01 9.86
CA THR A 113 -9.70 0.47 8.68
C THR A 113 -11.21 0.43 8.86
N GLU A 114 -11.71 -0.08 10.00
CA GLU A 114 -13.14 -0.14 10.31
C GLU A 114 -13.81 1.25 10.24
N TYR A 115 -13.13 2.27 10.76
CA TYR A 115 -13.64 3.63 10.73
C TYR A 115 -13.66 4.20 9.32
N LEU A 116 -12.56 4.14 8.59
CA LEU A 116 -12.40 4.83 7.31
C LEU A 116 -13.17 4.15 6.16
N ILE A 117 -13.31 2.83 6.18
CA ILE A 117 -13.98 2.09 5.10
C ILE A 117 -15.42 2.54 4.88
N ASN A 118 -16.11 2.99 5.94
CA ASN A 118 -17.49 3.48 5.86
C ASN A 118 -17.65 4.76 5.00
N TYR A 119 -16.56 5.42 4.67
CA TYR A 119 -16.55 6.66 3.87
C TYR A 119 -16.01 6.43 2.45
N ILE A 120 -15.62 5.20 2.11
CA ILE A 120 -15.08 4.87 0.80
C ILE A 120 -16.22 4.39 -0.12
N PRO A 121 -16.39 4.99 -1.30
CA PRO A 121 -17.36 4.52 -2.29
C PRO A 121 -17.09 3.07 -2.71
N GLN A 122 -18.15 2.31 -3.00
CA GLN A 122 -18.07 0.88 -3.35
C GLN A 122 -17.35 0.59 -4.67
N ASP A 123 -17.14 1.60 -5.52
CA ASP A 123 -16.38 1.48 -6.76
C ASP A 123 -14.85 1.55 -6.57
N LYS A 124 -14.38 1.71 -5.34
CA LYS A 124 -12.97 1.74 -4.99
C LYS A 124 -12.49 0.40 -4.48
N VAL A 125 -11.22 0.11 -4.76
CA VAL A 125 -10.51 -1.04 -4.15
C VAL A 125 -9.92 -0.59 -2.83
N VAL A 126 -10.20 -1.32 -1.75
CA VAL A 126 -9.72 -1.03 -0.40
C VAL A 126 -8.65 -2.04 0.03
N VAL A 127 -7.49 -1.53 0.38
CA VAL A 127 -6.36 -2.30 0.91
C VAL A 127 -6.13 -1.92 2.36
N SER A 128 -6.13 -2.87 3.29
CA SER A 128 -5.73 -2.62 4.69
C SER A 128 -4.26 -2.94 4.89
N GLU A 129 -3.53 -1.99 5.49
CA GLU A 129 -2.08 -2.08 5.70
C GLU A 129 -1.73 -2.03 7.17
N SER A 130 -0.72 -2.77 7.59
CA SER A 130 -0.22 -2.87 8.96
C SER A 130 -1.20 -3.52 9.95
N GLY A 131 -0.65 -4.12 11.01
CA GLY A 131 -1.43 -4.64 12.15
C GLY A 131 -2.05 -6.02 11.95
N ILE A 132 -1.90 -6.63 10.78
CA ILE A 132 -2.48 -7.94 10.47
C ILE A 132 -1.50 -9.03 10.93
N LYS A 133 -1.85 -9.74 12.01
CA LYS A 133 -0.96 -10.72 12.67
C LYS A 133 -1.57 -12.09 12.76
N THR A 134 -2.89 -12.19 12.87
CA THR A 134 -3.62 -13.42 13.13
C THR A 134 -4.69 -13.67 12.06
N ARG A 135 -5.19 -14.91 12.02
CA ARG A 135 -6.34 -15.27 11.20
C ARG A 135 -7.59 -14.43 11.56
N ASP A 136 -7.76 -14.11 12.84
CA ASP A 136 -8.91 -13.34 13.31
C ASP A 136 -8.85 -11.91 12.79
N ASP A 137 -7.65 -11.28 12.74
CA ASP A 137 -7.46 -9.98 12.11
C ASP A 137 -7.84 -10.01 10.63
N PHE A 138 -7.40 -11.07 9.92
CA PHE A 138 -7.69 -11.24 8.51
C PHE A 138 -9.20 -11.44 8.26
N ALA A 139 -9.85 -12.30 9.04
CA ALA A 139 -11.28 -12.54 8.97
C ALA A 139 -12.09 -11.29 9.31
N TYR A 140 -11.66 -10.54 10.32
CA TYR A 140 -12.27 -9.27 10.70
C TYR A 140 -12.27 -8.26 9.54
N LEU A 141 -11.13 -8.04 8.89
CA LEU A 141 -11.00 -7.15 7.75
C LEU A 141 -11.82 -7.61 6.54
N SER A 142 -11.84 -8.92 6.28
CA SER A 142 -12.67 -9.51 5.22
C SER A 142 -14.16 -9.24 5.45
N ASN A 143 -14.63 -9.36 6.69
CA ASN A 143 -16.02 -9.07 7.04
C ASN A 143 -16.38 -7.58 6.94
N LEU A 144 -15.40 -6.68 7.02
CA LEU A 144 -15.59 -5.25 6.77
C LEU A 144 -15.70 -4.91 5.28
N GLY A 145 -15.40 -5.85 4.38
CA GLY A 145 -15.42 -5.62 2.94
C GLY A 145 -14.10 -5.08 2.37
N VAL A 146 -12.98 -5.34 3.06
CA VAL A 146 -11.64 -5.04 2.53
C VAL A 146 -11.29 -6.01 1.39
N ASP A 147 -10.86 -5.48 0.23
CA ASP A 147 -10.56 -6.27 -0.96
C ASP A 147 -9.20 -6.96 -0.88
N ALA A 148 -8.23 -6.33 -0.23
CA ALA A 148 -6.88 -6.86 -0.11
C ALA A 148 -6.17 -6.39 1.17
N VAL A 149 -5.09 -7.07 1.52
CA VAL A 149 -4.23 -6.70 2.65
C VAL A 149 -2.77 -6.59 2.23
N LEU A 150 -2.05 -5.62 2.80
CA LEU A 150 -0.62 -5.46 2.62
C LEU A 150 0.10 -5.85 3.91
N ILE A 151 0.84 -6.95 3.87
CA ILE A 151 1.50 -7.55 5.02
C ILE A 151 2.98 -7.71 4.74
N GLY A 152 3.83 -7.16 5.59
CA GLY A 152 5.29 -7.34 5.54
C GLY A 152 5.83 -7.89 6.85
N GLU A 153 5.69 -7.14 7.92
CA GLU A 153 6.32 -7.42 9.22
C GLU A 153 5.96 -8.82 9.78
N SER A 154 4.68 -9.19 9.78
CA SER A 154 4.23 -10.48 10.29
C SER A 154 4.79 -11.66 9.50
N LEU A 155 4.94 -11.51 8.18
CA LEU A 155 5.52 -12.53 7.31
C LEU A 155 7.03 -12.66 7.54
N MET A 156 7.74 -11.53 7.62
CA MET A 156 9.21 -11.53 7.79
C MET A 156 9.65 -11.99 9.19
N LYS A 157 8.83 -11.79 10.21
CA LYS A 157 9.09 -12.28 11.57
C LYS A 157 8.71 -13.74 11.79
N SER A 158 8.01 -14.37 10.85
CA SER A 158 7.61 -15.77 10.97
C SER A 158 8.77 -16.72 10.62
N GLY A 159 8.79 -17.90 11.21
CA GLY A 159 9.75 -18.95 10.84
C GLY A 159 9.52 -19.54 9.43
N SER A 160 8.32 -19.32 8.85
CA SER A 160 7.94 -19.75 7.50
C SER A 160 6.94 -18.78 6.90
N VAL A 161 7.35 -18.08 5.85
CA VAL A 161 6.46 -17.15 5.11
C VAL A 161 5.24 -17.91 4.57
N LYS A 162 5.45 -19.08 3.94
CA LYS A 162 4.36 -19.90 3.42
C LYS A 162 3.40 -20.32 4.53
N GLY A 163 3.93 -20.88 5.64
CA GLY A 163 3.11 -21.30 6.77
C GLY A 163 2.30 -20.15 7.37
N LYS A 164 2.89 -18.94 7.43
CA LYS A 164 2.16 -17.75 7.92
C LYS A 164 1.06 -17.31 6.98
N ILE A 165 1.27 -17.39 5.68
CA ILE A 165 0.22 -17.10 4.70
C ILE A 165 -0.92 -18.11 4.81
N ASP A 166 -0.60 -19.40 4.93
CA ASP A 166 -1.58 -20.48 5.08
C ASP A 166 -2.40 -20.29 6.36
N GLU A 167 -1.75 -19.98 7.50
CA GLU A 167 -2.41 -19.64 8.78
C GLU A 167 -3.39 -18.48 8.63
N LEU A 168 -2.95 -17.37 8.03
CA LEU A 168 -3.79 -16.17 7.85
C LEU A 168 -5.01 -16.46 6.97
N ARG A 169 -4.85 -17.30 5.94
CA ARG A 169 -5.95 -17.71 5.03
C ARG A 169 -6.83 -18.81 5.58
N GLY A 170 -6.39 -19.50 6.64
CA GLY A 170 -7.13 -20.55 7.29
C GLY A 170 -7.03 -21.92 6.62
N TYR A 171 -5.87 -22.22 6.05
CA TYR A 171 -5.49 -23.53 5.49
C TYR A 171 -4.58 -24.28 6.47
#